data_e9968753b7c55bcf6876cee6613b9709
#
_entry.id   e9968753b7c55bcf6876cee6613b9709
#
_cell.length_a   1.000
_cell.length_b   1.000
_cell.length_c   1.000
_cell.angle_alpha   90.00
_cell.angle_beta   90.00
_cell.angle_gamma   90.00
#
_symmetry.space_group_name_H-M   'P 1'
#
loop_
_entity.id
_entity.type
_entity.pdbx_description
1 polymer ?
#
loop_
_entity_poly.entity_id
_entity_poly.type
_entity_poly.pdbx_seq_one_letter_code
_entity_poly.pdbx_strand_id
1 'polypeptide(L)'
;MEMSQQIAQYFITGITIGAIYAIVALGFNIIHNATGIVNFAQCEFISLGGMFMYTLVVIFDVKMIISFFVSMLGVTLVGALIERGPIRHARSKEIIILIFLTIGISGILRGTAQEVWGTDNVGIPAFSGDSPIHLPGGAIIVPQHIWILAVTLLVVLVLHYFFKKTLMGKAMRATAVNRKAALLVGISVNRMTLLSF
;
A
#
# COMPACT_ATOMS: atom_id res chain seq x y z
N MET A 1 -13.15 -31.03 -13.88
CA MET A 1 -12.14 -30.15 -14.49
C MET A 1 -10.93 -30.98 -14.84
N GLU A 2 -10.41 -30.85 -16.06
CA GLU A 2 -9.18 -31.54 -16.44
C GLU A 2 -8.00 -30.93 -15.67
N MET A 3 -7.00 -31.76 -15.34
CA MET A 3 -5.82 -31.36 -14.55
C MET A 3 -5.12 -30.12 -15.15
N SER A 4 -5.09 -30.00 -16.48
CA SER A 4 -4.55 -28.84 -17.20
C SER A 4 -5.29 -27.54 -16.90
N GLN A 5 -6.61 -27.58 -16.76
CA GLN A 5 -7.45 -26.42 -16.42
C GLN A 5 -7.18 -25.95 -14.99
N GLN A 6 -7.03 -26.89 -14.05
CA GLN A 6 -6.72 -26.57 -12.66
C GLN A 6 -5.34 -25.92 -12.53
N ILE A 7 -4.32 -26.43 -13.22
CA ILE A 7 -2.96 -25.85 -13.22
C ILE A 7 -3.01 -24.43 -13.79
N ALA A 8 -3.68 -24.19 -14.90
CA ALA A 8 -3.81 -22.86 -15.50
C ALA A 8 -4.52 -21.89 -14.54
N GLN A 9 -5.58 -22.35 -13.87
CA GLN A 9 -6.32 -21.52 -12.90
C GLN A 9 -5.44 -21.15 -11.69
N TYR A 10 -4.71 -22.12 -11.13
CA TYR A 10 -3.77 -21.86 -10.03
C TYR A 10 -2.67 -20.88 -10.41
N PHE A 11 -2.16 -20.97 -11.66
CA PHE A 11 -1.14 -20.06 -12.15
C PHE A 11 -1.65 -18.62 -12.25
N ILE A 12 -2.87 -18.42 -12.81
CA ILE A 12 -3.50 -17.10 -12.91
C ILE A 12 -3.76 -16.49 -11.53
N THR A 13 -4.34 -17.29 -10.63
CA THR A 13 -4.62 -16.86 -9.26
C THR A 13 -3.32 -16.54 -8.51
N GLY A 14 -2.29 -17.39 -8.66
CA GLY A 14 -0.99 -17.19 -8.04
C GLY A 14 -0.30 -15.90 -8.50
N ILE A 15 -0.31 -15.59 -9.81
CA ILE A 15 0.23 -14.34 -10.34
C ILE A 15 -0.53 -13.13 -9.78
N THR A 16 -1.86 -13.21 -9.70
CA THR A 16 -2.70 -12.11 -9.19
C THR A 16 -2.41 -11.83 -7.72
N ILE A 17 -2.37 -12.88 -6.89
CA ILE A 17 -2.03 -12.75 -5.47
C ILE A 17 -0.59 -12.25 -5.31
N GLY A 18 0.34 -12.79 -6.11
CA GLY A 18 1.73 -12.33 -6.13
C GLY A 18 1.88 -10.85 -6.49
N ALA A 19 1.06 -10.35 -7.41
CA ALA A 19 1.03 -8.93 -7.78
C ALA A 19 0.56 -8.04 -6.61
N ILE A 20 -0.44 -8.47 -5.86
CA ILE A 20 -0.90 -7.75 -4.65
C ILE A 20 0.22 -7.71 -3.61
N TYR A 21 0.86 -8.85 -3.32
CA TYR A 21 1.98 -8.88 -2.39
C TYR A 21 3.17 -8.05 -2.85
N ALA A 22 3.42 -7.97 -4.15
CA ALA A 22 4.49 -7.12 -4.70
C ALA A 22 4.24 -5.63 -4.41
N ILE A 23 3.02 -5.11 -4.57
CA ILE A 23 2.68 -3.71 -4.22
C ILE A 23 2.87 -3.48 -2.72
N VAL A 24 2.40 -4.40 -1.88
CA VAL A 24 2.55 -4.31 -0.42
C VAL A 24 4.03 -4.26 -0.03
N ALA A 25 4.82 -5.16 -0.59
CA ALA A 25 6.27 -5.22 -0.34
C ALA A 25 7.01 -3.97 -0.84
N LEU A 26 6.60 -3.39 -1.96
CA LEU A 26 7.16 -2.12 -2.45
C LEU A 26 6.88 -0.99 -1.46
N GLY A 27 5.65 -0.83 -0.99
CA GLY A 27 5.30 0.17 0.03
C GLY A 27 6.13 0.00 1.31
N PHE A 28 6.24 -1.24 1.80
CA PHE A 28 7.07 -1.58 2.95
C PHE A 28 8.54 -1.19 2.75
N ASN A 29 9.12 -1.56 1.60
CA ASN A 29 10.51 -1.24 1.28
C ASN A 29 10.78 0.26 1.17
N ILE A 30 9.84 1.05 0.64
CA ILE A 30 9.99 2.51 0.53
C ILE A 30 10.12 3.13 1.92
N ILE A 31 9.23 2.77 2.85
CA ILE A 31 9.27 3.26 4.23
C ILE A 31 10.55 2.77 4.93
N HIS A 32 10.85 1.48 4.85
CA HIS A 32 12.03 0.90 5.48
C HIS A 32 13.33 1.56 4.99
N ASN A 33 13.51 1.72 3.69
CA ASN A 33 14.70 2.36 3.13
C ASN A 33 14.83 3.84 3.56
N ALA A 34 13.72 4.58 3.63
CA ALA A 34 13.77 5.99 4.03
C ALA A 34 13.98 6.19 5.54
N THR A 35 13.45 5.28 6.36
CA THR A 35 13.45 5.41 7.82
C THR A 35 14.48 4.55 8.54
N GLY A 36 14.89 3.44 7.94
CA GLY A 36 15.68 2.37 8.58
C GLY A 36 14.89 1.52 9.56
N ILE A 37 13.55 1.65 9.60
CA ILE A 37 12.69 0.99 10.57
C ILE A 37 11.67 0.12 9.83
N VAL A 38 11.31 -1.01 10.44
CA VAL A 38 10.18 -1.83 10.05
C VAL A 38 8.89 -1.17 10.56
N ASN A 39 8.01 -0.73 9.66
CA ASN A 39 6.73 -0.15 10.04
C ASN A 39 5.66 -1.25 10.14
N PHE A 40 5.32 -1.69 11.35
CA PHE A 40 4.29 -2.71 11.56
C PHE A 40 2.86 -2.21 11.30
N ALA A 41 2.65 -0.89 11.22
CA ALA A 41 1.36 -0.32 10.83
C ALA A 41 1.09 -0.35 9.31
N GLN A 42 2.03 -0.84 8.50
CA GLN A 42 1.89 -0.84 7.03
C GLN A 42 0.65 -1.60 6.54
N CYS A 43 0.35 -2.75 7.16
CA CYS A 43 -0.82 -3.55 6.78
C CYS A 43 -2.14 -2.82 7.08
N GLU A 44 -2.17 -2.00 8.12
CA GLU A 44 -3.37 -1.26 8.49
C GLU A 44 -3.70 -0.14 7.49
N PHE A 45 -2.71 0.43 6.81
CA PHE A 45 -2.96 1.40 5.73
C PHE A 45 -3.67 0.76 4.54
N ILE A 46 -3.37 -0.51 4.23
CA ILE A 46 -4.04 -1.26 3.17
C ILE A 46 -5.50 -1.52 3.56
N SER A 47 -5.72 -1.99 4.80
CA SER A 47 -7.06 -2.22 5.34
C SER A 47 -7.89 -0.94 5.36
N LEU A 48 -7.31 0.18 5.84
CA LEU A 48 -7.97 1.49 5.83
C LEU A 48 -8.33 1.96 4.41
N GLY A 49 -7.44 1.74 3.45
CA GLY A 49 -7.72 2.05 2.04
C GLY A 49 -8.94 1.30 1.51
N GLY A 50 -9.05 0.01 1.83
CA GLY A 50 -10.23 -0.80 1.53
C GLY A 50 -11.48 -0.30 2.24
N MET A 51 -11.40 0.03 3.54
CA MET A 51 -12.54 0.52 4.32
C MET A 51 -13.02 1.91 3.85
N PHE A 52 -12.12 2.82 3.52
CA PHE A 52 -12.49 4.11 2.91
C PHE A 52 -13.15 3.91 1.54
N MET A 53 -12.61 3.00 0.73
CA MET A 53 -13.20 2.67 -0.57
C MET A 53 -14.60 2.07 -0.40
N TYR A 54 -14.79 1.13 0.53
CA TYR A 54 -16.09 0.54 0.89
C TYR A 54 -17.09 1.63 1.30
N THR A 55 -16.70 2.51 2.21
CA THR A 55 -17.56 3.61 2.68
C THR A 55 -18.02 4.50 1.54
N LEU A 56 -17.11 4.88 0.66
CA LEU A 56 -17.44 5.78 -0.45
C LEU A 56 -18.30 5.12 -1.52
N VAL A 57 -17.98 3.86 -1.89
CA VAL A 57 -18.67 3.17 -2.99
C VAL A 57 -19.99 2.57 -2.51
N VAL A 58 -20.00 1.91 -1.34
CA VAL A 58 -21.16 1.11 -0.92
C VAL A 58 -22.10 1.91 -0.03
N ILE A 59 -21.57 2.74 0.88
CA ILE A 59 -22.42 3.53 1.81
C ILE A 59 -22.86 4.84 1.16
N PHE A 60 -21.94 5.57 0.51
CA PHE A 60 -22.25 6.89 -0.08
C PHE A 60 -22.55 6.85 -1.59
N ASP A 61 -22.51 5.69 -2.23
CA ASP A 61 -22.78 5.50 -3.68
C ASP A 61 -21.97 6.43 -4.58
N VAL A 62 -20.72 6.71 -4.18
CA VAL A 62 -19.80 7.54 -4.96
C VAL A 62 -19.18 6.71 -6.09
N LYS A 63 -19.02 7.30 -7.28
CA LYS A 63 -18.38 6.64 -8.42
C LYS A 63 -17.01 6.09 -8.03
N MET A 64 -16.75 4.83 -8.37
CA MET A 64 -15.57 4.05 -7.96
C MET A 64 -14.23 4.76 -8.24
N ILE A 65 -14.10 5.45 -9.39
CA ILE A 65 -12.89 6.20 -9.74
C ILE A 65 -12.63 7.35 -8.76
N ILE A 66 -13.69 8.09 -8.39
CA ILE A 66 -13.57 9.20 -7.43
C ILE A 66 -13.23 8.63 -6.06
N SER A 67 -13.91 7.55 -5.64
CA SER A 67 -13.68 6.86 -4.39
C SER A 67 -12.24 6.35 -4.26
N PHE A 68 -11.64 5.87 -5.35
CA PHE A 68 -10.24 5.45 -5.38
C PHE A 68 -9.28 6.60 -5.02
N PHE A 69 -9.41 7.76 -5.67
CA PHE A 69 -8.54 8.90 -5.39
C PHE A 69 -8.79 9.51 -4.01
N VAL A 70 -10.04 9.57 -3.56
CA VAL A 70 -10.39 10.06 -2.22
C VAL A 70 -9.87 9.13 -1.13
N SER A 71 -10.01 7.80 -1.30
CA SER A 71 -9.46 6.81 -0.37
C SER A 71 -7.93 6.89 -0.30
N MET A 72 -7.27 7.02 -1.46
CA MET A 72 -5.82 7.19 -1.51
C MET A 72 -5.38 8.46 -0.78
N LEU A 73 -6.09 9.57 -0.95
CA LEU A 73 -5.81 10.82 -0.23
C LEU A 73 -6.04 10.65 1.28
N GLY A 74 -7.14 10.00 1.68
CA GLY A 74 -7.45 9.71 3.07
C GLY A 74 -6.36 8.91 3.77
N VAL A 75 -5.90 7.81 3.17
CA VAL A 75 -4.79 7.00 3.72
C VAL A 75 -3.49 7.79 3.76
N THR A 76 -3.20 8.60 2.72
CA THR A 76 -2.01 9.48 2.70
C THR A 76 -2.03 10.47 3.85
N LEU A 77 -3.19 11.07 4.16
CA LEU A 77 -3.34 11.98 5.30
C LEU A 77 -3.12 11.26 6.64
N VAL A 78 -3.67 10.05 6.81
CA VAL A 78 -3.42 9.23 8.00
C VAL A 78 -1.94 8.91 8.15
N GLY A 79 -1.27 8.49 7.08
CA GLY A 79 0.17 8.22 7.08
C GLY A 79 0.99 9.47 7.45
N ALA A 80 0.64 10.62 6.88
CA ALA A 80 1.30 11.89 7.18
C ALA A 80 1.07 12.34 8.64
N LEU A 81 -0.11 12.11 9.21
CA LEU A 81 -0.39 12.38 10.62
C LEU A 81 0.42 11.48 11.54
N ILE A 82 0.54 10.20 11.23
CA ILE A 82 1.32 9.23 11.99
C ILE A 82 2.82 9.59 11.92
N GLU A 83 3.32 9.95 10.76
CA GLU A 83 4.74 10.38 10.65
C GLU A 83 4.99 11.67 11.43
N ARG A 84 4.16 12.72 11.22
CA ARG A 84 4.35 14.02 11.87
C ARG A 84 4.07 14.00 13.37
N GLY A 85 3.17 13.17 13.82
CA GLY A 85 2.81 13.02 15.21
C GLY A 85 3.76 12.07 15.96
N PRO A 86 3.35 10.83 16.20
CA PRO A 86 4.06 9.92 17.09
C PRO A 86 5.48 9.58 16.61
N ILE A 87 5.70 9.35 15.30
CA ILE A 87 7.02 8.90 14.82
C ILE A 87 8.04 10.03 14.89
N ARG A 88 7.68 11.23 14.48
CA ARG A 88 8.58 12.39 14.50
C ARG A 88 8.92 12.85 15.92
N HIS A 89 7.96 12.79 16.83
CA HIS A 89 8.11 13.24 18.22
C HIS A 89 8.54 12.13 19.18
N ALA A 90 8.86 10.94 18.68
CA ALA A 90 9.39 9.88 19.50
C ALA A 90 10.65 10.36 20.26
N ARG A 91 10.65 10.18 21.59
CA ARG A 91 11.73 10.65 22.49
C ARG A 91 13.10 10.03 22.16
N SER A 92 13.11 8.80 21.69
CA SER A 92 14.31 8.12 21.22
C SER A 92 14.14 7.68 19.78
N LYS A 93 15.21 7.75 19.02
CA LYS A 93 15.30 7.25 17.63
C LYS A 93 15.88 5.84 17.57
N GLU A 94 15.95 5.14 18.70
CA GLU A 94 16.33 3.73 18.75
C GLU A 94 15.34 2.88 17.98
N ILE A 95 15.85 1.96 17.18
CA ILE A 95 15.06 1.12 16.28
C ILE A 95 13.98 0.35 17.05
N ILE A 96 14.33 -0.19 18.21
CA ILE A 96 13.41 -0.99 19.05
C ILE A 96 12.21 -0.16 19.51
N ILE A 97 12.45 1.08 19.97
CA ILE A 97 11.37 1.98 20.45
C ILE A 97 10.43 2.33 19.29
N LEU A 98 10.97 2.59 18.11
CA LEU A 98 10.16 2.90 16.93
C LEU A 98 9.35 1.68 16.43
N ILE A 99 9.90 0.46 16.55
CA ILE A 99 9.16 -0.79 16.28
C ILE A 99 7.96 -0.91 17.23
N PHE A 100 8.16 -0.80 18.55
CA PHE A 100 7.05 -0.86 19.50
C PHE A 100 6.02 0.25 19.28
N LEU A 101 6.47 1.45 18.90
CA LEU A 101 5.58 2.56 18.56
C LEU A 101 4.70 2.21 17.35
N THR A 102 5.26 1.63 16.28
CA THR A 102 4.48 1.24 15.10
C THR A 102 3.54 0.07 15.38
N ILE A 103 3.88 -0.85 16.27
CA ILE A 103 2.97 -1.90 16.74
C ILE A 103 1.79 -1.29 17.52
N GLY A 104 2.07 -0.34 18.42
CA GLY A 104 1.01 0.38 19.13
C GLY A 104 0.07 1.15 18.19
N ILE A 105 0.64 1.82 17.18
CA ILE A 105 -0.13 2.50 16.14
C ILE A 105 -0.99 1.52 15.35
N SER A 106 -0.44 0.35 14.95
CA SER A 106 -1.21 -0.71 14.30
C SER A 106 -2.41 -1.14 15.13
N GLY A 107 -2.21 -1.35 16.44
CA GLY A 107 -3.31 -1.68 17.36
C GLY A 107 -4.40 -0.60 17.42
N ILE A 108 -4.01 0.66 17.49
CA ILE A 108 -4.96 1.80 17.49
C ILE A 108 -5.74 1.86 16.17
N LEU A 109 -5.06 1.77 15.03
CA LEU A 109 -5.70 1.82 13.71
C LEU A 109 -6.68 0.67 13.53
N ARG A 110 -6.28 -0.55 13.92
CA ARG A 110 -7.13 -1.75 13.85
C ARG A 110 -8.34 -1.62 14.76
N GLY A 111 -8.13 -1.22 16.02
CA GLY A 111 -9.23 -1.04 16.97
C GLY A 111 -10.22 0.05 16.51
N THR A 112 -9.71 1.16 15.98
CA THR A 112 -10.55 2.22 15.42
C THR A 112 -11.32 1.72 14.20
N ALA A 113 -10.67 0.97 13.31
CA ALA A 113 -11.34 0.40 12.14
C ALA A 113 -12.46 -0.56 12.55
N GLN A 114 -12.24 -1.43 13.53
CA GLN A 114 -13.25 -2.36 14.05
C GLN A 114 -14.43 -1.64 14.70
N GLU A 115 -14.17 -0.55 15.42
CA GLU A 115 -15.24 0.25 16.04
C GLU A 115 -16.11 0.98 15.01
N VAL A 116 -15.49 1.48 13.93
CA VAL A 116 -16.20 2.27 12.90
C VAL A 116 -16.94 1.38 11.89
N TRP A 117 -16.31 0.28 11.44
CA TRP A 117 -16.85 -0.58 10.37
C TRP A 117 -17.28 -1.97 10.83
N GLY A 118 -17.05 -2.30 12.11
CA GLY A 118 -17.33 -3.63 12.64
C GLY A 118 -16.23 -4.66 12.28
N THR A 119 -16.54 -5.92 12.58
CA THR A 119 -15.62 -7.05 12.36
C THR A 119 -16.01 -7.94 11.18
N ASP A 120 -17.12 -7.62 10.50
CA ASP A 120 -17.64 -8.41 9.41
C ASP A 120 -16.85 -8.18 8.11
N ASN A 121 -16.82 -9.22 7.28
CA ASN A 121 -16.22 -9.09 5.96
C ASN A 121 -17.09 -8.23 5.06
N VAL A 122 -16.53 -7.14 4.57
CA VAL A 122 -17.20 -6.23 3.64
C VAL A 122 -16.68 -6.45 2.22
N GLY A 123 -17.57 -6.40 1.23
CA GLY A 123 -17.23 -6.54 -0.17
C GLY A 123 -17.41 -5.24 -0.95
N ILE A 124 -16.51 -4.98 -1.88
CA ILE A 124 -16.61 -3.88 -2.83
C ILE A 124 -16.95 -4.49 -4.19
N PRO A 125 -17.93 -3.94 -4.96
CA PRO A 125 -18.23 -4.45 -6.29
C PRO A 125 -17.01 -4.36 -7.21
N ALA A 126 -16.90 -5.29 -8.16
CA ALA A 126 -15.79 -5.31 -9.10
C ALA A 126 -15.85 -4.08 -10.04
N PHE A 127 -14.70 -3.57 -10.44
CA PHE A 127 -14.57 -2.35 -11.28
C PHE A 127 -15.24 -2.47 -12.64
N SER A 128 -15.20 -3.66 -13.28
CA SER A 128 -15.72 -3.92 -14.62
C SER A 128 -16.78 -5.02 -14.65
N GLY A 129 -17.42 -5.29 -13.51
CA GLY A 129 -18.37 -6.39 -13.36
C GLY A 129 -17.68 -7.74 -13.13
N ASP A 130 -18.51 -8.73 -12.76
CA ASP A 130 -18.04 -10.07 -12.34
C ASP A 130 -18.19 -11.13 -13.45
N SER A 131 -18.52 -10.71 -14.69
CA SER A 131 -18.69 -11.66 -15.79
C SER A 131 -17.36 -12.35 -16.11
N PRO A 132 -17.27 -13.69 -15.93
CA PRO A 132 -16.03 -14.42 -16.13
C PRO A 132 -15.68 -14.50 -17.62
N ILE A 133 -14.39 -14.28 -17.93
CA ILE A 133 -13.84 -14.49 -19.28
C ILE A 133 -13.29 -15.91 -19.35
N HIS A 134 -13.87 -16.72 -20.25
CA HIS A 134 -13.40 -18.08 -20.50
C HIS A 134 -12.22 -18.07 -21.48
N LEU A 135 -11.09 -18.59 -21.04
CA LEU A 135 -9.91 -18.73 -21.88
C LEU A 135 -9.94 -20.03 -22.69
N PRO A 136 -9.30 -20.07 -23.87
CA PRO A 136 -9.00 -21.31 -24.55
C PRO A 136 -8.20 -22.22 -23.61
N GLY A 137 -8.75 -23.41 -23.27
CA GLY A 137 -8.17 -24.31 -22.26
C GLY A 137 -8.96 -24.38 -20.96
N GLY A 138 -10.12 -23.69 -20.86
CA GLY A 138 -11.09 -23.84 -19.76
C GLY A 138 -10.75 -23.09 -18.46
N ALA A 139 -9.66 -22.32 -18.41
CA ALA A 139 -9.38 -21.43 -17.30
C ALA A 139 -10.29 -20.19 -17.34
N ILE A 140 -10.62 -19.66 -16.17
CA ILE A 140 -11.53 -18.53 -16.00
C ILE A 140 -10.75 -17.34 -15.44
N ILE A 141 -10.85 -16.18 -16.10
CA ILE A 141 -10.31 -14.91 -15.61
C ILE A 141 -11.47 -13.98 -15.29
N VAL A 142 -11.50 -13.47 -14.07
CA VAL A 142 -12.37 -12.34 -13.72
C VAL A 142 -11.68 -11.05 -14.15
N PRO A 143 -12.38 -10.08 -14.78
CA PRO A 143 -11.78 -8.80 -15.22
C PRO A 143 -10.98 -8.09 -14.15
N GLN A 144 -11.33 -8.26 -12.86
CA GLN A 144 -10.61 -7.71 -11.72
C GLN A 144 -9.15 -8.17 -11.65
N HIS A 145 -8.82 -9.42 -12.05
CA HIS A 145 -7.44 -9.91 -12.10
C HIS A 145 -6.59 -9.10 -13.10
N ILE A 146 -7.17 -8.74 -14.24
CA ILE A 146 -6.50 -7.93 -15.27
C ILE A 146 -6.20 -6.53 -14.73
N TRP A 147 -7.18 -5.91 -14.04
CA TRP A 147 -6.99 -4.61 -13.40
C TRP A 147 -5.90 -4.64 -12.34
N ILE A 148 -5.86 -5.66 -11.48
CA ILE A 148 -4.83 -5.83 -10.47
C ILE A 148 -3.44 -5.88 -11.11
N LEU A 149 -3.26 -6.68 -12.16
CA LEU A 149 -1.99 -6.81 -12.86
C LEU A 149 -1.59 -5.51 -13.57
N ALA A 150 -2.52 -4.87 -14.25
CA ALA A 150 -2.28 -3.61 -14.95
C ALA A 150 -1.88 -2.48 -13.99
N VAL A 151 -2.61 -2.32 -12.88
CA VAL A 151 -2.30 -1.32 -11.85
C VAL A 151 -0.98 -1.63 -11.18
N THR A 152 -0.69 -2.90 -10.87
CA THR A 152 0.58 -3.31 -10.29
C THR A 152 1.75 -2.94 -11.21
N LEU A 153 1.65 -3.28 -12.49
CA LEU A 153 2.68 -2.94 -13.48
C LEU A 153 2.86 -1.42 -13.59
N LEU A 154 1.77 -0.68 -13.66
CA LEU A 154 1.80 0.79 -13.70
C LEU A 154 2.51 1.37 -12.48
N VAL A 155 2.16 0.92 -11.27
CA VAL A 155 2.79 1.38 -10.01
C VAL A 155 4.29 1.07 -10.02
N VAL A 156 4.69 -0.14 -10.41
CA VAL A 156 6.11 -0.52 -10.51
C VAL A 156 6.86 0.40 -11.48
N LEU A 157 6.30 0.66 -12.66
CA LEU A 157 6.92 1.54 -13.67
C LEU A 157 7.02 2.99 -13.18
N VAL A 158 5.97 3.52 -12.56
CA VAL A 158 5.95 4.87 -11.99
C VAL A 158 6.98 5.01 -10.88
N LEU A 159 7.05 4.05 -9.95
CA LEU A 159 8.04 4.06 -8.88
C LEU A 159 9.46 3.92 -9.42
N HIS A 160 9.68 3.02 -10.39
CA HIS A 160 10.98 2.90 -11.05
C HIS A 160 11.43 4.22 -11.67
N TYR A 161 10.54 4.88 -12.43
CA TYR A 161 10.82 6.19 -13.01
C TYR A 161 11.08 7.24 -11.94
N PHE A 162 10.23 7.30 -10.90
CA PHE A 162 10.37 8.24 -9.78
C PHE A 162 11.74 8.11 -9.11
N PHE A 163 12.11 6.91 -8.68
CA PHE A 163 13.39 6.69 -7.98
C PHE A 163 14.62 6.86 -8.88
N LYS A 164 14.52 6.57 -10.17
CA LYS A 164 15.65 6.64 -11.10
C LYS A 164 15.85 8.04 -11.69
N LYS A 165 14.75 8.74 -11.99
CA LYS A 165 14.80 9.96 -12.81
C LYS A 165 14.54 11.24 -12.02
N THR A 166 13.77 11.21 -10.91
CA THR A 166 13.42 12.45 -10.19
C THR A 166 14.47 12.82 -9.13
N LEU A 167 14.59 14.12 -8.84
CA LEU A 167 15.48 14.63 -7.78
C LEU A 167 15.03 14.13 -6.40
N MET A 168 13.71 14.06 -6.15
CA MET A 168 13.15 13.55 -4.90
C MET A 168 13.47 12.06 -4.70
N GLY A 169 13.29 11.23 -5.74
CA GLY A 169 13.63 9.81 -5.67
C GLY A 169 15.14 9.58 -5.44
N LYS A 170 16.01 10.40 -6.06
CA LYS A 170 17.46 10.37 -5.81
C LYS A 170 17.78 10.78 -4.38
N ALA A 171 17.14 11.82 -3.84
CA ALA A 171 17.30 12.28 -2.46
C ALA A 171 16.84 11.22 -1.45
N MET A 172 15.71 10.53 -1.69
CA MET A 172 15.26 9.42 -0.87
C MET A 172 16.28 8.27 -0.85
N ARG A 173 16.82 7.89 -2.01
CA ARG A 173 17.87 6.85 -2.08
C ARG A 173 19.16 7.27 -1.37
N ALA A 174 19.58 8.53 -1.49
CA ALA A 174 20.75 9.04 -0.77
C ALA A 174 20.52 8.96 0.76
N THR A 175 19.32 9.31 1.23
CA THR A 175 18.94 9.19 2.64
C THR A 175 18.93 7.73 3.11
N ALA A 176 18.51 6.80 2.27
CA ALA A 176 18.51 5.37 2.56
C ALA A 176 19.94 4.80 2.73
N VAL A 177 20.89 5.26 1.91
CA VAL A 177 22.29 4.81 1.99
C VAL A 177 23.01 5.38 3.20
N ASN A 178 22.92 6.69 3.42
CA ASN A 178 23.55 7.34 4.57
C ASN A 178 22.83 8.63 4.98
N ARG A 179 22.03 8.55 6.06
CA ARG A 179 21.24 9.68 6.59
C ARG A 179 22.11 10.86 7.02
N LYS A 180 23.29 10.59 7.63
CA LYS A 180 24.19 11.66 8.09
C LYS A 180 24.83 12.40 6.92
N ALA A 181 25.32 11.66 5.93
CA ALA A 181 25.88 12.25 4.71
C ALA A 181 24.82 13.02 3.90
N ALA A 182 23.57 12.52 3.81
CA ALA A 182 22.47 13.21 3.15
C ALA A 182 22.19 14.58 3.80
N LEU A 183 22.22 14.68 5.13
CA LEU A 183 22.05 15.95 5.84
C LEU A 183 23.19 16.94 5.52
N LEU A 184 24.44 16.48 5.41
CA LEU A 184 25.58 17.34 5.11
C LEU A 184 25.52 17.95 3.71
N VAL A 185 24.91 17.28 2.75
CA VAL A 185 24.68 17.81 1.40
C VAL A 185 23.33 18.55 1.26
N GLY A 186 22.68 18.88 2.37
CA GLY A 186 21.47 19.71 2.40
C GLY A 186 20.14 18.96 2.13
N ILE A 187 20.14 17.63 2.12
CA ILE A 187 18.91 16.84 1.96
C ILE A 187 18.14 16.82 3.30
N SER A 188 16.90 17.30 3.27
CA SER A 188 16.02 17.27 4.44
C SER A 188 15.51 15.86 4.71
N VAL A 189 16.17 15.12 5.61
CA VAL A 189 15.82 13.73 5.96
C VAL A 189 14.37 13.63 6.46
N ASN A 190 13.89 14.59 7.25
CA ASN A 190 12.50 14.59 7.74
C ASN A 190 11.47 14.70 6.61
N ARG A 191 11.77 15.47 5.54
CA ARG A 191 10.89 15.52 4.36
C ARG A 191 10.92 14.21 3.58
N MET A 192 12.08 13.56 3.46
CA MET A 192 12.19 12.25 2.79
C MET A 192 11.45 11.16 3.56
N THR A 193 11.53 11.17 4.89
CA THR A 193 10.74 10.28 5.75
C THR A 193 9.24 10.51 5.57
N LEU A 194 8.77 11.76 5.61
CA LEU A 194 7.35 12.08 5.40
C LEU A 194 6.85 11.61 4.02
N LEU A 195 7.65 11.77 2.97
CA LEU A 195 7.28 11.33 1.61
C LEU A 195 7.28 9.81 1.45
N SER A 196 7.88 9.07 2.37
CA SER A 196 7.86 7.60 2.34
C SER A 196 6.63 6.99 2.99
N PHE A 197 5.94 7.74 3.85
CA PHE A 197 4.67 7.39 4.48
C PHE A 197 3.48 7.80 3.63
#